data_1c7cc45dda5125d7eee0f60cb16a87ee
#
_entry.id   1c7cc45dda5125d7eee0f60cb16a87ee
#
_cell.length_a   1.000
_cell.length_b   1.000
_cell.length_c   1.000
_cell.angle_alpha   90.00
_cell.angle_beta   90.00
_cell.angle_gamma   90.00
#
_symmetry.space_group_name_H-M   'P 1'
#
loop_
_entity.id
_entity.type
_entity.pdbx_description
1 polymer ?
#
loop_
_entity_poly.entity_id
_entity_poly.type
_entity_poly.pdbx_seq_one_letter_code
_entity_poly.pdbx_strand_id
1 'polypeptide(L)'
;MIDIMRTVFAATDEYEMRYGKHPVLFINRPLYNALMADRDLRDGFYVGYGNMLLRGYPVKLVLDDSDEMHFWVGEQKPIYGEENRND
;
A
#
# COMPACT_ATOMS: atom_id res chain seq x y z
N MET A 1 4.92 -9.79 -12.81
CA MET A 1 4.76 -9.00 -11.58
C MET A 1 5.89 -8.02 -11.45
N ILE A 2 5.60 -6.80 -11.04
CA ILE A 2 6.63 -5.78 -10.88
C ILE A 2 7.50 -6.09 -9.67
N ASP A 3 8.78 -5.74 -9.77
CA ASP A 3 9.75 -6.15 -8.75
C ASP A 3 9.47 -5.62 -7.37
N ILE A 4 8.99 -4.39 -7.28
CA ILE A 4 8.74 -3.80 -5.97
C ILE A 4 7.73 -4.60 -5.16
N MET A 5 6.89 -5.37 -5.81
CA MET A 5 5.87 -6.13 -5.09
C MET A 5 6.44 -7.27 -4.25
N ARG A 6 7.60 -7.78 -4.63
CA ARG A 6 8.27 -8.76 -3.76
C ARG A 6 8.61 -8.13 -2.44
N THR A 7 9.12 -6.91 -2.48
CA THR A 7 9.47 -6.18 -1.26
C THR A 7 8.20 -5.86 -0.47
N VAL A 8 7.14 -5.47 -1.16
CA VAL A 8 5.87 -5.16 -0.49
C VAL A 8 5.34 -6.38 0.25
N PHE A 9 5.28 -7.52 -0.43
CA PHE A 9 4.74 -8.72 0.21
C PHE A 9 5.63 -9.20 1.34
N ALA A 10 6.95 -9.10 1.19
CA ALA A 10 7.84 -9.46 2.27
C ALA A 10 7.63 -8.55 3.48
N ALA A 11 7.39 -7.27 3.25
CA ALA A 11 7.17 -6.34 4.35
C ALA A 11 5.86 -6.62 5.06
N THR A 12 4.79 -6.95 4.33
CA THR A 12 3.52 -7.28 4.96
C THR A 12 3.63 -8.58 5.76
N ASP A 13 4.34 -9.57 5.22
CA ASP A 13 4.54 -10.83 5.95
C ASP A 13 5.31 -10.60 7.23
N GLU A 14 6.35 -9.80 7.17
CA GLU A 14 7.16 -9.51 8.35
C GLU A 14 6.33 -8.80 9.40
N TYR A 15 5.49 -7.87 8.98
CA TYR A 15 4.63 -7.15 9.92
C TYR A 15 3.70 -8.12 10.63
N GLU A 16 3.10 -9.06 9.87
CA GLU A 16 2.19 -10.03 10.49
C GLU A 16 2.92 -10.93 11.47
N MET A 17 4.13 -11.36 11.12
CA MET A 17 4.91 -12.19 12.01
C MET A 17 5.29 -11.46 13.29
N ARG A 18 5.57 -10.17 13.18
CA ARG A 18 6.03 -9.40 14.31
C ARG A 18 4.89 -8.98 15.24
N TYR A 19 3.75 -8.60 14.69
CA TYR A 19 2.67 -8.02 15.48
C TYR A 19 1.43 -8.88 15.56
N GLY A 20 1.37 -9.96 14.82
CA GLY A 20 0.25 -10.89 14.89
C GLY A 20 -1.04 -10.38 14.30
N LYS A 21 -0.98 -9.38 13.43
CA LYS A 21 -2.17 -8.85 12.80
C LYS A 21 -1.85 -8.32 11.42
N HIS A 22 -2.87 -8.16 10.59
CA HIS A 22 -2.70 -7.67 9.23
C HIS A 22 -2.36 -6.19 9.24
N PRO A 23 -1.40 -5.78 8.43
CA PRO A 23 -1.08 -4.37 8.31
C PRO A 23 -2.01 -3.68 7.34
N VAL A 24 -1.94 -2.35 7.33
CA VAL A 24 -2.49 -1.55 6.25
C VAL A 24 -1.33 -1.24 5.32
N LEU A 25 -1.55 -1.38 4.03
CA LEU A 25 -0.55 -1.09 3.02
C LEU A 25 -0.84 0.29 2.44
N PHE A 26 0.10 1.21 2.58
CA PHE A 26 -0.02 2.55 2.04
C PHE A 26 0.83 2.64 0.78
N ILE A 27 0.25 3.08 -0.32
CA ILE A 27 0.97 3.18 -1.59
C ILE A 27 0.76 4.56 -2.17
N ASN A 28 1.74 5.03 -2.93
CA ASN A 28 1.58 6.31 -3.61
C ASN A 28 1.01 6.10 -5.01
N ARG A 29 0.75 7.21 -5.70
CA ARG A 29 0.10 7.16 -7.00
C ARG A 29 0.91 6.38 -8.04
N PRO A 30 2.23 6.57 -8.16
CA PRO A 30 2.97 5.78 -9.14
C PRO A 30 2.86 4.28 -8.91
N LEU A 31 2.88 3.83 -7.65
CA LEU A 31 2.73 2.42 -7.37
C LEU A 31 1.31 1.95 -7.66
N TYR A 32 0.31 2.76 -7.31
CA TYR A 32 -1.07 2.43 -7.63
C TYR A 32 -1.26 2.23 -9.14
N ASN A 33 -0.70 3.15 -9.93
CA ASN A 33 -0.83 3.05 -11.38
C ASN A 33 -0.15 1.78 -11.91
N ALA A 34 1.00 1.43 -11.34
CA ALA A 34 1.70 0.22 -11.75
C ALA A 34 0.90 -1.03 -11.41
N LEU A 35 0.26 -1.04 -10.24
CA LEU A 35 -0.58 -2.16 -9.83
C LEU A 35 -1.75 -2.34 -10.79
N MET A 36 -2.38 -1.25 -11.17
CA MET A 36 -3.55 -1.34 -12.04
C MET A 36 -3.17 -1.75 -13.46
N ALA A 37 -1.92 -1.52 -13.85
CA ALA A 37 -1.43 -1.92 -15.16
C ALA A 37 -0.95 -3.36 -15.20
N ASP A 38 -0.71 -3.98 -14.06
CA ASP A 38 -0.20 -5.36 -14.00
C ASP A 38 -1.39 -6.30 -13.84
N ARG A 39 -1.61 -7.11 -14.87
CA ARG A 39 -2.79 -7.98 -14.88
C ARG A 39 -2.81 -8.96 -13.70
N ASP A 40 -1.66 -9.55 -13.39
CA ASP A 40 -1.59 -10.54 -12.32
C ASP A 40 -1.90 -9.91 -10.97
N LEU A 41 -1.40 -8.72 -10.73
CA LEU A 41 -1.64 -8.05 -9.46
C LEU A 41 -3.06 -7.51 -9.38
N ARG A 42 -3.57 -7.02 -10.50
CA ARG A 42 -4.92 -6.46 -10.53
C ARG A 42 -5.97 -7.50 -10.18
N ASP A 43 -5.74 -8.76 -10.54
CA ASP A 43 -6.70 -9.81 -10.23
C ASP A 43 -6.85 -10.01 -8.73
N GLY A 44 -5.83 -9.67 -7.95
CA GLY A 44 -5.93 -9.77 -6.50
C GLY A 44 -6.26 -8.46 -5.81
N PHE A 45 -6.59 -7.44 -6.60
CA PHE A 45 -6.80 -6.10 -6.10
C PHE A 45 -8.28 -5.74 -6.22
N TYR A 46 -8.94 -5.64 -5.09
CA TYR A 46 -10.36 -5.33 -5.04
C TYR A 46 -10.58 -3.86 -4.73
N VAL A 47 -11.45 -3.22 -5.48
CA VAL A 47 -11.82 -1.83 -5.23
C VAL A 47 -13.34 -1.76 -5.22
N GLY A 48 -13.91 -1.29 -4.12
CA GLY A 48 -15.35 -1.14 -4.04
C GLY A 48 -15.78 -0.48 -2.75
N TYR A 49 -16.84 0.31 -2.81
CA TYR A 49 -17.43 0.95 -1.64
C TYR A 49 -16.41 1.74 -0.82
N GLY A 50 -15.48 2.39 -1.53
CA GLY A 50 -14.48 3.20 -0.85
C GLY A 50 -13.32 2.43 -0.24
N ASN A 51 -13.30 1.12 -0.41
CA ASN A 51 -12.25 0.28 0.14
C ASN A 51 -11.40 -0.30 -0.97
N MET A 52 -10.11 -0.47 -0.66
CA MET A 52 -9.19 -1.15 -1.56
C MET A 52 -8.52 -2.28 -0.78
N LEU A 53 -8.45 -3.45 -1.38
CA LEU A 53 -7.81 -4.62 -0.78
C LEU A 53 -6.87 -5.23 -1.79
N LEU A 54 -5.67 -5.60 -1.36
CA LEU A 54 -4.75 -6.35 -2.19
C LEU A 54 -4.45 -7.64 -1.47
N ARG A 55 -4.94 -8.74 -2.02
CA ARG A 55 -4.80 -10.06 -1.42
C ARG A 55 -5.29 -10.08 0.03
N GLY A 56 -6.36 -9.32 0.28
CA GLY A 56 -6.94 -9.27 1.61
C GLY A 56 -6.37 -8.21 2.53
N TYR A 57 -5.30 -7.54 2.14
CA TYR A 57 -4.73 -6.47 2.95
C TYR A 57 -5.38 -5.14 2.59
N PRO A 58 -5.79 -4.33 3.58
CA PRO A 58 -6.30 -3.00 3.27
C PRO A 58 -5.23 -2.14 2.63
N VAL A 59 -5.62 -1.39 1.60
CA VAL A 59 -4.70 -0.53 0.87
C VAL A 59 -5.22 0.89 0.94
N LYS A 60 -4.33 1.83 1.22
CA LYS A 60 -4.66 3.25 1.25
C LYS A 60 -3.74 3.99 0.30
N LEU A 61 -4.31 4.94 -0.43
CA LEU A 61 -3.54 5.77 -1.34
C LEU A 61 -3.00 6.98 -0.58
N VAL A 62 -1.71 7.20 -0.70
CA VAL A 62 -1.05 8.34 -0.05
C VAL A 62 -0.58 9.27 -1.15
N LEU A 63 -0.83 10.56 -0.97
CA LEU A 63 -0.38 11.57 -1.93
C LEU A 63 1.00 12.05 -1.51
N ASP A 64 1.94 11.94 -2.42
CA ASP A 64 3.26 12.53 -2.24
C ASP A 64 3.68 13.12 -3.58
N ASP A 65 4.80 13.82 -3.59
CA ASP A 65 5.27 14.49 -4.78
C ASP A 65 6.26 13.67 -5.58
N SER A 66 6.46 12.42 -5.20
CA SER A 66 7.46 11.59 -5.85
C SER A 66 6.92 11.00 -7.15
N ASP A 67 7.80 10.88 -8.14
CA ASP A 67 7.49 10.16 -9.36
C ASP A 67 7.86 8.69 -9.24
N GLU A 68 8.46 8.29 -8.13
CA GLU A 68 8.88 6.91 -7.93
C GLU A 68 7.85 6.15 -7.11
N MET A 69 7.85 4.84 -7.27
CA MET A 69 6.91 3.99 -6.54
C MET A 69 7.36 3.85 -5.10
N HIS A 70 6.48 4.21 -4.18
CA HIS A 70 6.76 4.11 -2.74
C HIS A 70 5.62 3.40 -2.04
N PHE A 71 5.96 2.71 -0.95
CA PHE A 71 4.94 2.09 -0.11
C PHE A 71 5.37 2.16 1.35
N TRP A 72 4.38 2.01 2.22
CA TRP A 72 4.60 1.94 3.67
C TRP A 72 3.68 0.86 4.22
N VAL A 73 4.10 0.20 5.30
CA VAL A 73 3.33 -0.86 5.92
C VAL A 73 3.17 -0.51 7.40
N GLY A 74 1.93 -0.55 7.89
CA GLY A 74 1.71 -0.23 9.29
C GLY A 74 0.26 0.08 9.55
N GLU A 75 0.00 0.64 10.72
CA GLU A 75 -1.37 1.00 11.09
C GLU A 75 -1.65 2.47 10.87
N GLN A 76 -0.65 3.28 10.66
CA GLN A 76 -0.80 4.72 10.54
C GLN A 76 -0.32 5.20 9.20
N LYS A 77 -0.94 6.27 8.74
CA LYS A 77 -0.47 6.94 7.55
C LYS A 77 0.92 7.49 7.76
N PRO A 78 1.69 7.57 6.69
CA PRO A 78 2.97 8.29 6.75
C PRO A 78 2.74 9.72 7.19
N ILE A 79 3.71 10.23 7.91
CA ILE A 79 3.57 11.53 8.55
C ILE A 79 3.43 12.68 7.58
N TYR A 80 4.15 12.63 6.48
CA TYR A 80 4.17 13.78 5.59
C TYR A 80 2.79 14.09 5.02
N GLY A 81 1.85 13.21 5.17
CA GLY A 81 0.52 13.46 4.67
C GLY A 81 -0.37 14.09 5.70
N GLU A 82 0.10 14.28 6.92
CA GLU A 82 -0.77 14.76 7.96
C GLU A 82 -0.14 15.75 8.88
N GLU A 83 1.11 16.04 8.67
CA GLU A 83 1.79 16.97 9.56
C GLU A 83 1.11 18.30 9.58
N ASN A 84 0.30 18.53 8.68
CA ASN A 84 -0.37 19.79 8.62
C ASN A 84 -1.51 19.90 9.53
N ARG A 85 -1.69 19.03 10.24
CA ARG A 85 -2.77 19.07 11.03
C ARG A 85 -2.60 19.47 12.33
N ASN A 86 -2.28 19.65 12.39
CA ASN A 86 -2.26 19.91 13.37
C ASN A 86 -2.48 20.21 14.12
N ASP A 87 -2.33 20.05 14.18
CA ASP A 87 -2.35 20.16 14.83
C ASP A 87 -2.77 20.58 15.28
#